data_f811ce9e607df7d15c7e76a155abc1bb
#
_entry.id   f811ce9e607df7d15c7e76a155abc1bb
#
_cell.length_a   1.000
_cell.length_b   1.000
_cell.length_c   1.000
_cell.angle_alpha   90.00
_cell.angle_beta   90.00
_cell.angle_gamma   90.00
#
_symmetry.space_group_name_H-M   'P 1'
#
loop_
_entity.id
_entity.type
_entity.pdbx_description
1 polymer ?
#
loop_
_entity_poly.entity_id
_entity_poly.type
_entity_poly.pdbx_seq_one_letter_code
_entity_poly.pdbx_strand_id
1 'polypeptide(L)'
;MYGRSLVLAAAVLSAAHFSQPVSAQTVGYADAIDQLGISCGPDIAKFCKNESLGGGRVRQCLQRNSGSVSPRCIASISALTSLLEKRAAARASVMKVCDVDIKRRCSGVEVGDGNLLECFFKTKENVSAPCRQAVADAGFEVGLASPSTTSAPIKLTPGELVNSLQGVEAPATRISAAQLRQLAAQSLADPARKERVNRAPLFAQLDQLAQFTIAVQFDFNSARIRPDSFRAVGLMADALYSPYLQGYKFLIVGHTDAKGTREYNLKLSQQRADAIRDALINPFGIPESRIEAVGLGEEQLLNSAKPDAAENRRVQLINIGK
;
A
#
# COMPACT_ATOMS: atom_id res chain seq x y z
N MET A 1 -3.30 -75.11 39.55
CA MET A 1 -3.72 -73.79 40.02
C MET A 1 -2.66 -72.79 39.52
N TYR A 2 -2.89 -72.16 38.38
CA TYR A 2 -1.94 -71.23 37.78
C TYR A 2 -2.61 -69.85 37.79
N GLY A 3 -2.08 -68.91 38.60
CA GLY A 3 -2.48 -67.51 38.61
C GLY A 3 -1.80 -66.75 37.44
N ARG A 4 -2.58 -66.15 36.56
CA ARG A 4 -2.12 -65.24 35.53
C ARG A 4 -2.15 -63.81 36.05
N SER A 5 -1.00 -63.20 36.28
CA SER A 5 -0.86 -61.77 36.56
C SER A 5 -0.99 -61.00 35.24
N LEU A 6 -2.01 -60.15 35.15
CA LEU A 6 -2.17 -59.15 34.07
C LEU A 6 -1.29 -57.92 34.40
N VAL A 7 -0.28 -57.68 33.61
CA VAL A 7 0.50 -56.44 33.63
C VAL A 7 -0.21 -55.44 32.74
N LEU A 8 -0.82 -54.42 33.32
CA LEU A 8 -1.34 -53.26 32.57
C LEU A 8 -0.19 -52.34 32.20
N ALA A 9 0.18 -52.32 30.91
CA ALA A 9 1.08 -51.32 30.35
C ALA A 9 0.30 -50.02 30.06
N ALA A 10 0.54 -48.99 30.89
CA ALA A 10 0.03 -47.64 30.63
C ALA A 10 0.87 -47.01 29.50
N ALA A 11 0.31 -46.91 28.33
CA ALA A 11 0.90 -46.14 27.21
C ALA A 11 0.73 -44.65 27.50
N VAL A 12 1.82 -43.98 27.83
CA VAL A 12 1.89 -42.52 27.93
C VAL A 12 1.90 -41.97 26.49
N LEU A 13 0.74 -41.54 26.01
CA LEU A 13 0.62 -40.78 24.78
C LEU A 13 1.21 -39.38 25.03
N SER A 14 2.46 -39.18 24.63
CA SER A 14 3.08 -37.87 24.51
C SER A 14 2.39 -37.14 23.38
N ALA A 15 1.45 -36.25 23.72
CA ALA A 15 0.86 -35.34 22.75
C ALA A 15 1.94 -34.33 22.30
N ALA A 16 2.60 -34.62 21.22
CA ALA A 16 3.43 -33.63 20.51
C ALA A 16 2.52 -32.49 20.04
N HIS A 17 2.60 -31.38 20.73
CA HIS A 17 1.94 -30.14 20.31
C HIS A 17 2.66 -29.65 19.07
N PHE A 18 2.23 -30.11 17.89
CA PHE A 18 2.60 -29.50 16.63
C PHE A 18 1.99 -28.10 16.63
N SER A 19 2.82 -27.09 16.85
CA SER A 19 2.44 -25.69 16.62
C SER A 19 2.09 -25.54 15.14
N GLN A 20 0.80 -25.56 14.83
CA GLN A 20 0.36 -25.30 13.47
C GLN A 20 0.80 -23.88 13.07
N PRO A 21 1.29 -23.68 11.84
CA PRO A 21 1.61 -22.34 11.37
C PRO A 21 0.36 -21.49 11.43
N VAL A 22 0.49 -20.31 12.03
CA VAL A 22 -0.59 -19.31 12.06
C VAL A 22 -0.80 -18.83 10.63
N SER A 23 -2.01 -19.02 10.12
CA SER A 23 -2.42 -18.55 8.79
C SER A 23 -3.39 -17.38 8.94
N ALA A 24 -3.20 -16.33 8.17
CA ALA A 24 -4.14 -15.22 8.12
C ALA A 24 -5.49 -15.67 7.55
N GLN A 25 -6.58 -15.31 8.25
CA GLN A 25 -7.96 -15.58 7.81
C GLN A 25 -8.55 -14.40 7.01
N THR A 26 -7.70 -13.54 6.51
CA THR A 26 -8.03 -12.30 5.81
C THR A 26 -7.20 -12.16 4.54
N VAL A 27 -7.55 -11.19 3.70
CA VAL A 27 -6.88 -10.95 2.41
C VAL A 27 -6.33 -9.53 2.34
N GLY A 28 -5.19 -9.33 1.64
CA GLY A 28 -4.64 -8.03 1.32
C GLY A 28 -5.43 -7.32 0.21
N TYR A 29 -5.29 -6.01 0.13
CA TYR A 29 -5.95 -5.23 -0.92
C TYR A 29 -5.46 -5.62 -2.32
N ALA A 30 -4.15 -5.81 -2.49
CA ALA A 30 -3.58 -6.23 -3.77
C ALA A 30 -4.13 -7.59 -4.23
N ASP A 31 -4.19 -8.56 -3.32
CA ASP A 31 -4.68 -9.90 -3.63
C ASP A 31 -6.21 -9.93 -3.85
N ALA A 32 -6.95 -9.11 -3.10
CA ALA A 32 -8.38 -8.92 -3.32
C ALA A 32 -8.66 -8.35 -4.72
N ILE A 33 -7.85 -7.39 -5.17
CA ILE A 33 -7.95 -6.81 -6.51
C ILE A 33 -7.65 -7.86 -7.59
N ASP A 34 -6.61 -8.69 -7.41
CA ASP A 34 -6.31 -9.78 -8.34
C ASP A 34 -7.47 -10.76 -8.45
N GLN A 35 -8.05 -11.16 -7.32
CA GLN A 35 -9.22 -12.07 -7.29
C GLN A 35 -10.45 -11.43 -7.95
N LEU A 36 -10.69 -10.13 -7.71
CA LEU A 36 -11.75 -9.39 -8.40
C LEU A 36 -11.50 -9.28 -9.90
N GLY A 37 -10.26 -9.07 -10.32
CA GLY A 37 -9.87 -9.06 -11.74
C GLY A 37 -10.22 -10.38 -12.44
N ILE A 38 -9.92 -11.51 -11.80
CA ILE A 38 -10.24 -12.85 -12.30
C ILE A 38 -11.77 -13.09 -12.36
N SER A 39 -12.49 -12.63 -11.35
CA SER A 39 -13.92 -12.93 -11.19
C SER A 39 -14.84 -11.94 -11.90
N CYS A 40 -14.47 -10.66 -11.91
CA CYS A 40 -15.28 -9.53 -12.37
C CYS A 40 -14.71 -8.84 -13.61
N GLY A 41 -13.52 -9.20 -14.08
CA GLY A 41 -12.85 -8.53 -15.20
C GLY A 41 -13.73 -8.39 -16.44
N PRO A 42 -14.40 -9.45 -16.92
CA PRO A 42 -15.34 -9.36 -18.06
C PRO A 42 -16.52 -8.40 -17.81
N ASP A 43 -17.09 -8.42 -16.59
CA ASP A 43 -18.19 -7.54 -16.22
C ASP A 43 -17.76 -6.07 -16.15
N ILE A 44 -16.56 -5.81 -15.58
CA ILE A 44 -15.95 -4.47 -15.52
C ILE A 44 -15.69 -3.95 -16.94
N ALA A 45 -15.12 -4.77 -17.82
CA ALA A 45 -14.85 -4.40 -19.21
C ALA A 45 -16.11 -4.10 -19.99
N LYS A 46 -17.21 -4.82 -19.71
CA LYS A 46 -18.48 -4.65 -20.39
C LYS A 46 -19.28 -3.44 -19.88
N PHE A 47 -19.42 -3.30 -18.58
CA PHE A 47 -20.36 -2.34 -17.98
C PHE A 47 -19.66 -1.11 -17.37
N CYS A 48 -18.40 -1.25 -16.92
CA CYS A 48 -17.71 -0.26 -16.08
C CYS A 48 -16.34 0.19 -16.64
N LYS A 49 -16.12 -0.02 -17.94
CA LYS A 49 -14.82 0.30 -18.59
C LYS A 49 -14.37 1.75 -18.43
N ASN A 50 -15.30 2.68 -18.20
CA ASN A 50 -15.02 4.10 -18.08
C ASN A 50 -14.86 4.57 -16.62
N GLU A 51 -15.03 3.66 -15.65
CA GLU A 51 -14.93 4.01 -14.24
C GLU A 51 -13.47 3.94 -13.74
N SER A 52 -13.13 4.84 -12.82
CA SER A 52 -11.83 4.83 -12.14
C SER A 52 -11.93 4.10 -10.80
N LEU A 53 -10.79 3.63 -10.27
CA LEU A 53 -10.72 2.97 -8.97
C LEU A 53 -11.14 3.91 -7.82
N GLY A 54 -10.74 5.19 -7.89
CA GLY A 54 -11.02 6.17 -6.85
C GLY A 54 -12.52 6.42 -6.62
N GLY A 55 -12.87 6.83 -5.40
CA GLY A 55 -14.25 7.10 -4.97
C GLY A 55 -15.17 5.88 -4.97
N GLY A 56 -14.63 4.66 -5.10
CA GLY A 56 -15.43 3.45 -5.17
C GLY A 56 -16.28 3.32 -6.44
N ARG A 57 -15.96 4.09 -7.51
CA ARG A 57 -16.78 4.19 -8.72
C ARG A 57 -16.98 2.86 -9.43
N VAL A 58 -15.95 2.01 -9.51
CA VAL A 58 -16.08 0.66 -10.10
C VAL A 58 -17.10 -0.16 -9.31
N ARG A 59 -17.03 -0.15 -7.98
CA ARG A 59 -18.01 -0.85 -7.12
C ARG A 59 -19.43 -0.33 -7.34
N GLN A 60 -19.62 0.99 -7.35
CA GLN A 60 -20.93 1.59 -7.59
C GLN A 60 -21.47 1.26 -8.98
N CYS A 61 -20.61 1.24 -10.00
CA CYS A 61 -20.99 0.85 -11.34
C CYS A 61 -21.49 -0.61 -11.40
N LEU A 62 -20.76 -1.54 -10.80
CA LEU A 62 -21.18 -2.95 -10.71
C LEU A 62 -22.49 -3.11 -9.94
N GLN A 63 -22.70 -2.33 -8.88
CA GLN A 63 -23.97 -2.31 -8.14
C GLN A 63 -25.13 -1.80 -8.98
N ARG A 64 -24.96 -0.71 -9.75
CA ARG A 64 -25.99 -0.20 -10.68
C ARG A 64 -26.37 -1.21 -11.76
N ASN A 65 -25.43 -2.08 -12.15
CA ASN A 65 -25.63 -3.11 -13.16
C ASN A 65 -25.85 -4.52 -12.57
N SER A 66 -26.21 -4.63 -11.28
CA SER A 66 -26.25 -5.91 -10.54
C SER A 66 -27.13 -6.98 -11.18
N GLY A 67 -28.23 -6.61 -11.86
CA GLY A 67 -29.08 -7.54 -12.60
C GLY A 67 -28.44 -8.15 -13.86
N SER A 68 -27.32 -7.60 -14.33
CA SER A 68 -26.60 -8.04 -15.54
C SER A 68 -25.18 -8.53 -15.26
N VAL A 69 -24.67 -8.26 -14.07
CA VAL A 69 -23.34 -8.73 -13.59
C VAL A 69 -23.42 -10.22 -13.30
N SER A 70 -22.36 -10.95 -13.65
CA SER A 70 -22.32 -12.40 -13.46
C SER A 70 -22.44 -12.81 -11.98
N PRO A 71 -23.12 -13.93 -11.68
CA PRO A 71 -23.24 -14.45 -10.30
C PRO A 71 -21.87 -14.70 -9.66
N ARG A 72 -20.87 -15.09 -10.44
CA ARG A 72 -19.48 -15.28 -9.98
C ARG A 72 -18.88 -13.98 -9.47
N CYS A 73 -19.06 -12.88 -10.20
CA CYS A 73 -18.57 -11.57 -9.78
C CYS A 73 -19.27 -11.10 -8.50
N ILE A 74 -20.59 -11.21 -8.42
CA ILE A 74 -21.38 -10.84 -7.23
C ILE A 74 -20.90 -11.61 -6.00
N ALA A 75 -20.77 -12.93 -6.10
CA ALA A 75 -20.29 -13.77 -5.01
C ALA A 75 -18.86 -13.40 -4.57
N SER A 76 -17.98 -13.12 -5.53
CA SER A 76 -16.59 -12.71 -5.26
C SER A 76 -16.53 -11.35 -4.53
N ILE A 77 -17.31 -10.36 -4.95
CA ILE A 77 -17.41 -9.06 -4.29
C ILE A 77 -17.83 -9.23 -2.82
N SER A 78 -18.89 -10.02 -2.58
CA SER A 78 -19.40 -10.25 -1.23
C SER A 78 -18.35 -10.93 -0.33
N ALA A 79 -17.74 -12.01 -0.82
CA ALA A 79 -16.72 -12.75 -0.08
C ALA A 79 -15.50 -11.86 0.26
N LEU A 80 -14.97 -11.13 -0.71
CA LEU A 80 -13.80 -10.28 -0.52
C LEU A 80 -14.10 -9.08 0.38
N THR A 81 -15.29 -8.50 0.28
CA THR A 81 -15.72 -7.43 1.19
C THR A 81 -15.70 -7.94 2.63
N SER A 82 -16.26 -9.11 2.91
CA SER A 82 -16.25 -9.72 4.25
C SER A 82 -14.83 -9.97 4.76
N LEU A 83 -13.91 -10.45 3.91
CA LEU A 83 -12.51 -10.68 4.30
C LEU A 83 -11.76 -9.37 4.59
N LEU A 84 -12.02 -8.33 3.82
CA LEU A 84 -11.42 -6.99 4.04
C LEU A 84 -11.98 -6.33 5.32
N GLU A 85 -13.27 -6.49 5.59
CA GLU A 85 -13.90 -6.01 6.84
C GLU A 85 -13.32 -6.73 8.06
N LYS A 86 -13.12 -8.06 7.99
CA LYS A 86 -12.44 -8.83 9.04
C LYS A 86 -11.01 -8.32 9.25
N ARG A 87 -10.27 -8.03 8.19
CA ARG A 87 -8.92 -7.47 8.28
C ARG A 87 -8.91 -6.10 8.94
N ALA A 88 -9.85 -5.23 8.57
CA ALA A 88 -9.99 -3.92 9.20
C ALA A 88 -10.32 -4.04 10.71
N ALA A 89 -11.23 -4.93 11.08
CA ALA A 89 -11.55 -5.20 12.48
C ALA A 89 -10.35 -5.78 13.26
N ALA A 90 -9.59 -6.70 12.65
CA ALA A 90 -8.37 -7.24 13.24
C ALA A 90 -7.34 -6.12 13.49
N ARG A 91 -7.10 -5.24 12.51
CA ARG A 91 -6.22 -4.06 12.67
C ARG A 91 -6.64 -3.17 13.84
N ALA A 92 -7.92 -2.90 13.99
CA ALA A 92 -8.44 -2.08 15.08
C ALA A 92 -8.28 -2.76 16.45
N SER A 93 -8.22 -4.08 16.50
CA SER A 93 -8.16 -4.86 17.76
C SER A 93 -6.76 -5.28 18.19
N VAL A 94 -5.74 -5.26 17.30
CA VAL A 94 -4.38 -5.73 17.60
C VAL A 94 -3.82 -5.15 18.88
N MET A 95 -3.90 -3.82 19.07
CA MET A 95 -3.36 -3.16 20.25
C MET A 95 -4.00 -3.67 21.54
N LYS A 96 -5.30 -3.98 21.53
CA LYS A 96 -6.03 -4.53 22.68
C LYS A 96 -5.69 -6.00 22.91
N VAL A 97 -5.66 -6.81 21.85
CA VAL A 97 -5.37 -8.25 21.95
C VAL A 97 -3.93 -8.48 22.38
N CYS A 98 -3.00 -7.66 21.91
CA CYS A 98 -1.57 -7.74 22.22
C CYS A 98 -1.14 -6.90 23.43
N ASP A 99 -2.04 -6.30 24.20
CA ASP A 99 -1.73 -5.32 25.26
C ASP A 99 -0.68 -5.83 26.25
N VAL A 100 -0.81 -7.07 26.72
CA VAL A 100 0.15 -7.68 27.67
C VAL A 100 1.53 -7.85 27.03
N ASP A 101 1.58 -8.28 25.78
CA ASP A 101 2.85 -8.47 25.05
C ASP A 101 3.51 -7.11 24.76
N ILE A 102 2.73 -6.10 24.40
CA ILE A 102 3.20 -4.72 24.16
C ILE A 102 3.75 -4.10 25.44
N LYS A 103 3.03 -4.17 26.56
CA LYS A 103 3.47 -3.62 27.85
C LYS A 103 4.76 -4.25 28.34
N ARG A 104 4.95 -5.54 28.10
CA ARG A 104 6.18 -6.26 28.49
C ARG A 104 7.39 -5.80 27.67
N ARG A 105 7.21 -5.45 26.40
CA ARG A 105 8.30 -5.24 25.43
C ARG A 105 8.58 -3.79 25.12
N CYS A 106 7.56 -2.96 25.20
CA CYS A 106 7.58 -1.56 24.78
C CYS A 106 7.28 -0.61 25.95
N SER A 107 7.64 -1.01 27.19
CA SER A 107 7.55 -0.13 28.35
C SER A 107 8.44 1.10 28.15
N GLY A 108 7.86 2.30 28.36
CA GLY A 108 8.58 3.58 28.20
C GLY A 108 8.54 4.18 26.78
N VAL A 109 7.88 3.53 25.83
CA VAL A 109 7.63 4.12 24.51
C VAL A 109 6.41 5.04 24.59
N GLU A 110 6.55 6.27 24.07
CA GLU A 110 5.46 7.22 23.99
C GLU A 110 4.29 6.69 23.16
N VAL A 111 3.08 6.89 23.70
CA VAL A 111 1.83 6.50 23.01
C VAL A 111 1.51 7.53 21.94
N GLY A 112 1.26 7.09 20.73
CA GLY A 112 0.89 7.93 19.60
C GLY A 112 1.74 7.65 18.36
N ASP A 113 1.37 8.24 17.25
CA ASP A 113 2.08 8.20 15.94
C ASP A 113 2.59 6.81 15.51
N GLY A 114 1.88 5.73 15.93
CA GLY A 114 2.26 4.36 15.64
C GLY A 114 3.50 3.84 16.40
N ASN A 115 4.08 4.62 17.31
CA ASN A 115 5.33 4.28 18.01
C ASN A 115 5.27 2.94 18.75
N LEU A 116 4.17 2.68 19.48
CA LEU A 116 3.98 1.40 20.19
C LEU A 116 3.90 0.22 19.23
N LEU A 117 3.20 0.39 18.12
CA LEU A 117 3.04 -0.64 17.11
C LEU A 117 4.39 -0.93 16.42
N GLU A 118 5.14 0.11 16.06
CA GLU A 118 6.48 -0.01 15.50
C GLU A 118 7.45 -0.71 16.48
N CYS A 119 7.48 -0.30 17.76
CA CYS A 119 8.27 -0.96 18.81
C CYS A 119 7.90 -2.44 18.93
N PHE A 120 6.61 -2.73 19.03
CA PHE A 120 6.12 -4.09 19.16
C PHE A 120 6.57 -4.97 17.99
N PHE A 121 6.49 -4.47 16.75
CA PHE A 121 6.90 -5.24 15.58
C PHE A 121 8.41 -5.40 15.43
N LYS A 122 9.21 -4.51 15.96
CA LYS A 122 10.68 -4.69 16.09
C LYS A 122 11.06 -5.76 17.10
N THR A 123 10.19 -6.06 18.08
CA THR A 123 10.47 -6.95 19.22
C THR A 123 9.54 -8.15 19.33
N LYS A 124 8.73 -8.46 18.31
CA LYS A 124 7.58 -9.38 18.34
C LYS A 124 7.88 -10.87 18.55
N GLU A 125 9.12 -11.25 18.81
CA GLU A 125 9.48 -12.63 19.08
C GLU A 125 8.80 -13.14 20.36
N ASN A 126 8.30 -14.39 20.35
CA ASN A 126 7.67 -15.05 21.48
C ASN A 126 6.45 -14.34 22.09
N VAL A 127 5.56 -13.83 21.25
CA VAL A 127 4.27 -13.30 21.68
C VAL A 127 3.22 -14.40 21.88
N SER A 128 2.15 -14.08 22.61
CA SER A 128 1.05 -15.01 22.89
C SER A 128 0.35 -15.49 21.60
N ALA A 129 -0.24 -16.69 21.63
CA ALA A 129 -0.95 -17.24 20.46
C ALA A 129 -2.11 -16.35 19.98
N PRO A 130 -2.96 -15.77 20.86
CA PRO A 130 -3.99 -14.83 20.42
C PRO A 130 -3.42 -13.59 19.75
N CYS A 131 -2.31 -13.04 20.25
CA CYS A 131 -1.65 -11.89 19.65
C CYS A 131 -1.07 -12.24 18.27
N ARG A 132 -0.41 -13.39 18.11
CA ARG A 132 0.07 -13.85 16.80
C ARG A 132 -1.05 -13.95 15.77
N GLN A 133 -2.19 -14.52 16.14
CA GLN A 133 -3.35 -14.65 15.25
C GLN A 133 -3.89 -13.27 14.86
N ALA A 134 -4.06 -12.35 15.82
CA ALA A 134 -4.54 -11.00 15.56
C ALA A 134 -3.60 -10.24 14.63
N VAL A 135 -2.29 -10.40 14.78
CA VAL A 135 -1.26 -9.82 13.89
C VAL A 135 -1.37 -10.37 12.46
N ALA A 136 -1.53 -11.70 12.33
CA ALA A 136 -1.70 -12.34 11.02
C ALA A 136 -2.98 -11.85 10.33
N ASP A 137 -4.10 -11.85 11.04
CA ASP A 137 -5.40 -11.41 10.51
C ASP A 137 -5.42 -9.91 10.15
N ALA A 138 -4.68 -9.09 10.87
CA ALA A 138 -4.46 -7.68 10.52
C ALA A 138 -3.61 -7.51 9.25
N GLY A 139 -2.91 -8.55 8.81
CA GLY A 139 -1.98 -8.52 7.70
C GLY A 139 -0.70 -7.75 8.01
N PHE A 140 -0.29 -7.74 9.27
CA PHE A 140 0.89 -7.02 9.74
C PHE A 140 2.19 -7.84 9.60
N GLU A 141 2.12 -9.07 9.20
CA GLU A 141 3.30 -9.92 8.94
C GLU A 141 4.04 -9.58 7.63
N VAL A 142 3.49 -8.66 6.86
CA VAL A 142 4.03 -8.20 5.58
C VAL A 142 5.28 -7.34 5.79
N GLY A 143 6.39 -7.98 6.10
CA GLY A 143 7.69 -7.34 6.30
C GLY A 143 8.82 -8.34 6.43
N LEU A 144 8.48 -9.63 6.59
CA LEU A 144 9.44 -10.71 6.61
C LEU A 144 9.05 -11.71 5.51
N ALA A 145 9.29 -11.34 4.26
CA ALA A 145 9.19 -12.29 3.17
C ALA A 145 10.20 -13.41 3.42
N SER A 146 9.71 -14.58 3.81
CA SER A 146 10.46 -15.80 3.54
C SER A 146 10.73 -15.84 2.03
N PRO A 147 11.96 -16.12 1.59
CA PRO A 147 12.27 -16.23 0.18
C PRO A 147 11.40 -17.33 -0.43
N SER A 148 10.40 -16.93 -1.22
CA SER A 148 9.63 -17.90 -2.02
C SER A 148 10.57 -18.48 -3.06
N THR A 149 10.97 -19.72 -2.88
CA THR A 149 11.75 -20.52 -3.83
C THR A 149 10.89 -20.97 -5.01
N THR A 150 10.26 -20.04 -5.70
CA THR A 150 9.59 -20.33 -6.97
C THR A 150 9.95 -19.22 -7.95
N SER A 151 10.61 -19.58 -9.02
CA SER A 151 10.98 -18.73 -10.16
C SER A 151 9.74 -18.32 -10.97
N ALA A 152 8.89 -17.50 -10.39
CA ALA A 152 7.86 -16.74 -11.07
C ALA A 152 8.40 -15.32 -11.37
N PRO A 153 7.92 -14.61 -12.41
CA PRO A 153 8.33 -13.25 -12.69
C PRO A 153 8.16 -12.41 -11.41
N ILE A 154 9.17 -11.60 -11.09
CA ILE A 154 9.28 -10.82 -9.85
C ILE A 154 8.00 -9.97 -9.70
N LYS A 155 7.08 -10.47 -8.90
CA LYS A 155 5.83 -9.78 -8.59
C LYS A 155 6.10 -8.90 -7.39
N LEU A 156 6.07 -7.58 -7.58
CA LEU A 156 6.24 -6.59 -6.52
C LEU A 156 5.41 -6.95 -5.28
N THR A 157 6.03 -6.93 -4.12
CA THR A 157 5.41 -7.30 -2.84
C THR A 157 5.19 -6.08 -1.94
N PRO A 158 4.19 -6.10 -1.04
CA PRO A 158 4.03 -5.04 -0.05
C PRO A 158 5.28 -4.87 0.84
N GLY A 159 6.01 -5.95 1.13
CA GLY A 159 7.24 -5.92 1.94
C GLY A 159 8.36 -5.12 1.30
N GLU A 160 8.54 -5.21 -0.02
CA GLU A 160 9.53 -4.41 -0.76
C GLU A 160 9.19 -2.92 -0.69
N LEU A 161 7.89 -2.56 -0.80
CA LEU A 161 7.46 -1.17 -0.61
C LEU A 161 7.75 -0.68 0.81
N VAL A 162 7.41 -1.48 1.82
CA VAL A 162 7.67 -1.12 3.22
C VAL A 162 9.15 -0.89 3.44
N ASN A 163 10.02 -1.79 2.98
CA ASN A 163 11.47 -1.66 3.14
C ASN A 163 12.03 -0.41 2.45
N SER A 164 11.51 -0.06 1.27
CA SER A 164 11.94 1.14 0.54
C SER A 164 11.43 2.44 1.17
N LEU A 165 10.32 2.38 1.89
CA LEU A 165 9.70 3.52 2.57
C LEU A 165 10.13 3.66 4.03
N GLN A 166 10.73 2.61 4.61
CA GLN A 166 11.43 2.67 5.88
C GLN A 166 12.80 3.30 5.64
N GLY A 167 13.12 4.32 6.33
CA GLY A 167 14.47 4.82 6.31
C GLY A 167 14.55 6.31 6.58
N VAL A 168 15.63 6.67 7.22
CA VAL A 168 16.11 7.99 7.52
C VAL A 168 15.06 8.93 8.09
N GLU A 169 15.25 9.33 9.34
CA GLU A 169 14.56 10.49 9.90
C GLU A 169 14.61 11.62 8.86
N ALA A 170 13.44 12.03 8.41
CA ALA A 170 13.35 13.13 7.46
C ALA A 170 14.08 14.33 8.04
N PRO A 171 14.91 15.04 7.26
CA PRO A 171 15.55 16.25 7.74
C PRO A 171 14.48 17.20 8.28
N ALA A 172 14.80 18.01 9.27
CA ALA A 172 13.91 18.91 10.00
C ALA A 172 13.13 19.90 9.11
N THR A 173 13.36 19.92 7.82
CA THR A 173 12.65 20.73 6.82
C THR A 173 11.42 19.97 6.36
N ARG A 174 10.27 20.39 6.84
CA ARG A 174 8.96 19.83 6.43
C ARG A 174 8.69 20.13 4.96
N ILE A 175 8.84 19.12 4.13
CA ILE A 175 8.41 19.16 2.73
C ILE A 175 6.90 18.97 2.68
N SER A 176 6.19 19.86 1.96
CA SER A 176 4.74 19.75 1.76
C SER A 176 4.37 19.83 0.29
N ALA A 177 3.24 19.23 -0.08
CA ALA A 177 2.70 19.34 -1.43
C ALA A 177 2.44 20.81 -1.84
N ALA A 178 2.06 21.66 -0.88
CA ALA A 178 1.80 23.08 -1.13
C ALA A 178 3.07 23.83 -1.58
N GLN A 179 4.19 23.61 -0.88
CA GLN A 179 5.48 24.20 -1.24
C GLN A 179 5.97 23.73 -2.61
N LEU A 180 5.82 22.45 -2.90
CA LEU A 180 6.21 21.89 -4.20
C LEU A 180 5.33 22.41 -5.34
N ARG A 181 4.01 22.56 -5.13
CA ARG A 181 3.11 23.18 -6.13
C ARG A 181 3.51 24.63 -6.41
N GLN A 182 3.80 25.39 -5.37
CA GLN A 182 4.26 26.78 -5.53
C GLN A 182 5.55 26.84 -6.31
N LEU A 183 6.52 25.98 -6.01
CA LEU A 183 7.79 25.92 -6.71
C LEU A 183 7.62 25.53 -8.18
N ALA A 184 6.78 24.54 -8.48
CA ALA A 184 6.48 24.14 -9.85
C ALA A 184 5.77 25.27 -10.62
N ALA A 185 4.83 25.98 -10.01
CA ALA A 185 4.18 27.14 -10.63
C ALA A 185 5.15 28.29 -10.91
N GLN A 186 6.07 28.58 -9.97
CA GLN A 186 7.14 29.58 -10.18
C GLN A 186 8.08 29.18 -11.32
N SER A 187 8.36 27.88 -11.45
CA SER A 187 9.16 27.35 -12.56
C SER A 187 8.51 27.58 -13.93
N LEU A 188 7.18 27.53 -14.03
CA LEU A 188 6.47 27.85 -15.26
C LEU A 188 6.62 29.32 -15.68
N ALA A 189 6.64 30.21 -14.71
CA ALA A 189 6.71 31.66 -14.95
C ALA A 189 8.09 32.13 -15.44
N ASP A 190 9.15 31.30 -15.32
CA ASP A 190 10.50 31.64 -15.72
C ASP A 190 10.91 30.98 -17.05
N PRO A 191 10.89 31.72 -18.18
CA PRO A 191 11.25 31.17 -19.49
C PRO A 191 12.72 30.71 -19.57
N ALA A 192 13.62 31.35 -18.81
CA ALA A 192 15.05 31.02 -18.79
C ALA A 192 15.36 29.70 -18.07
N ARG A 193 14.40 29.17 -17.31
CA ARG A 193 14.56 27.95 -16.52
C ARG A 193 14.46 26.66 -17.33
N LYS A 194 14.05 26.68 -18.61
CA LYS A 194 14.02 25.52 -19.50
C LYS A 194 15.34 24.73 -19.53
N GLU A 195 16.46 25.40 -19.33
CA GLU A 195 17.79 24.79 -19.33
C GLU A 195 18.31 24.42 -17.93
N ARG A 196 17.63 24.85 -16.84
CA ARG A 196 18.10 24.69 -15.46
C ARG A 196 17.20 23.83 -14.59
N VAL A 197 16.29 23.05 -15.16
CA VAL A 197 15.26 22.26 -14.46
C VAL A 197 15.82 21.22 -13.51
N ASN A 198 17.10 20.98 -13.52
CA ASN A 198 17.73 20.16 -12.51
C ASN A 198 18.11 20.99 -11.29
N ARG A 199 17.22 20.98 -10.26
CA ARG A 199 17.57 21.19 -8.86
C ARG A 199 17.25 22.53 -8.23
N ALA A 200 15.97 22.91 -8.20
CA ALA A 200 15.58 23.70 -7.04
C ALA A 200 15.92 22.89 -5.76
N PRO A 201 16.46 23.54 -4.70
CA PRO A 201 16.95 22.83 -3.50
C PRO A 201 15.92 21.88 -2.89
N LEU A 202 14.62 22.19 -3.01
CA LEU A 202 13.54 21.36 -2.48
C LEU A 202 13.38 20.04 -3.28
N PHE A 203 13.59 20.05 -4.61
CA PHE A 203 13.56 18.81 -5.40
C PHE A 203 14.75 17.90 -5.09
N ALA A 204 15.94 18.49 -4.85
CA ALA A 204 17.10 17.71 -4.43
C ALA A 204 16.91 17.06 -3.05
N GLN A 205 16.11 17.68 -2.17
CA GLN A 205 15.77 17.08 -0.88
C GLN A 205 14.83 15.89 -1.04
N LEU A 206 13.89 15.90 -2.01
CA LEU A 206 13.02 14.75 -2.29
C LEU A 206 13.82 13.50 -2.65
N ASP A 207 14.89 13.64 -3.43
CA ASP A 207 15.72 12.53 -3.87
C ASP A 207 16.43 11.81 -2.70
N GLN A 208 16.57 12.47 -1.56
CA GLN A 208 17.21 11.91 -0.35
C GLN A 208 16.22 11.21 0.59
N LEU A 209 14.91 11.38 0.38
CA LEU A 209 13.90 10.77 1.22
C LEU A 209 13.67 9.31 0.83
N ALA A 210 13.23 8.52 1.82
CA ALA A 210 12.78 7.16 1.58
C ALA A 210 11.59 7.19 0.62
N GLN A 211 11.74 6.54 -0.53
CA GLN A 211 10.77 6.62 -1.61
C GLN A 211 10.69 5.34 -2.41
N PHE A 212 9.56 5.17 -3.08
CA PHE A 212 9.34 4.09 -4.00
C PHE A 212 8.68 4.59 -5.29
N THR A 213 9.25 4.18 -6.42
CA THR A 213 8.65 4.46 -7.74
C THR A 213 7.78 3.29 -8.16
N ILE A 214 6.52 3.58 -8.46
CA ILE A 214 5.57 2.57 -8.90
C ILE A 214 5.03 2.91 -10.28
N ALA A 215 4.97 1.90 -11.15
CA ALA A 215 4.37 2.03 -12.46
C ALA A 215 2.84 1.96 -12.34
N VAL A 216 2.17 3.10 -12.49
CA VAL A 216 0.71 3.19 -12.60
C VAL A 216 0.37 3.68 -14.00
N GLN A 217 -0.38 2.87 -14.73
CA GLN A 217 -0.84 3.19 -16.07
C GLN A 217 -2.14 3.99 -15.99
N PHE A 218 -2.21 5.03 -16.79
CA PHE A 218 -3.41 5.84 -16.99
C PHE A 218 -3.87 5.74 -18.44
N ASP A 219 -5.12 6.03 -18.69
CA ASP A 219 -5.57 6.21 -20.06
C ASP A 219 -4.88 7.39 -20.71
N PHE A 220 -4.84 7.33 -22.04
CA PHE A 220 -4.25 8.42 -22.83
C PHE A 220 -4.94 9.75 -22.49
N ASN A 221 -4.14 10.78 -22.25
CA ASN A 221 -4.61 12.12 -21.92
C ASN A 221 -5.61 12.18 -20.74
N SER A 222 -5.42 11.34 -19.72
CA SER A 222 -6.38 11.15 -18.64
C SER A 222 -5.68 10.86 -17.30
N ALA A 223 -6.40 11.11 -16.21
CA ALA A 223 -6.06 10.69 -14.86
C ALA A 223 -6.80 9.39 -14.44
N ARG A 224 -7.52 8.75 -15.36
CA ARG A 224 -8.18 7.48 -15.08
C ARG A 224 -7.15 6.37 -14.98
N ILE A 225 -7.03 5.77 -13.79
CA ILE A 225 -6.16 4.62 -13.55
C ILE A 225 -6.71 3.42 -14.32
N ARG A 226 -5.86 2.77 -15.10
CA ARG A 226 -6.24 1.58 -15.86
C ARG A 226 -6.42 0.37 -14.94
N PRO A 227 -7.31 -0.57 -15.31
CA PRO A 227 -7.55 -1.78 -14.50
C PRO A 227 -6.30 -2.61 -14.23
N ASP A 228 -5.37 -2.69 -15.19
CA ASP A 228 -4.08 -3.39 -15.06
C ASP A 228 -3.17 -2.79 -13.97
N SER A 229 -3.46 -1.59 -13.52
CA SER A 229 -2.71 -0.89 -12.46
C SER A 229 -3.44 -0.86 -11.11
N PHE A 230 -4.65 -1.40 -11.00
CA PHE A 230 -5.38 -1.42 -9.73
C PHE A 230 -4.63 -2.17 -8.63
N ARG A 231 -3.97 -3.29 -9.01
CA ARG A 231 -3.12 -4.04 -8.08
C ARG A 231 -2.00 -3.17 -7.50
N ALA A 232 -1.36 -2.34 -8.31
CA ALA A 232 -0.28 -1.46 -7.85
C ALA A 232 -0.77 -0.50 -6.75
N VAL A 233 -1.98 0.05 -6.90
CA VAL A 233 -2.59 0.91 -5.87
C VAL A 233 -2.96 0.10 -4.62
N GLY A 234 -3.43 -1.14 -4.78
CA GLY A 234 -3.67 -2.06 -3.66
C GLY A 234 -2.40 -2.39 -2.87
N LEU A 235 -1.26 -2.57 -3.55
CA LEU A 235 0.05 -2.76 -2.91
C LEU A 235 0.48 -1.54 -2.10
N MET A 236 0.26 -0.32 -2.61
CA MET A 236 0.50 0.89 -1.82
C MET A 236 -0.36 0.91 -0.56
N ALA A 237 -1.65 0.57 -0.66
CA ALA A 237 -2.53 0.52 0.50
C ALA A 237 -2.08 -0.52 1.53
N ASP A 238 -1.72 -1.73 1.10
CA ASP A 238 -1.20 -2.77 2.00
C ASP A 238 0.09 -2.34 2.68
N ALA A 239 1.03 -1.70 1.97
CA ALA A 239 2.26 -1.17 2.55
C ALA A 239 1.98 -0.05 3.57
N LEU A 240 1.10 0.90 3.24
CA LEU A 240 0.76 2.02 4.13
C LEU A 240 0.06 1.59 5.43
N TYR A 241 -0.53 0.40 5.44
CA TYR A 241 -1.06 -0.22 6.65
C TYR A 241 0.00 -0.98 7.45
N SER A 242 1.23 -1.10 6.96
CA SER A 242 2.30 -1.75 7.73
C SER A 242 2.52 -1.03 9.06
N PRO A 243 2.74 -1.79 10.16
CA PRO A 243 3.07 -1.22 11.47
C PRO A 243 4.26 -0.27 11.46
N TYR A 244 5.22 -0.53 10.58
CA TYR A 244 6.43 0.30 10.44
C TYR A 244 6.18 1.66 9.77
N LEU A 245 5.01 1.84 9.14
CA LEU A 245 4.67 3.04 8.39
C LEU A 245 3.48 3.81 8.97
N GLN A 246 2.84 3.30 10.03
CA GLN A 246 1.59 3.86 10.58
C GLN A 246 1.70 5.32 11.03
N GLY A 247 2.81 5.73 11.62
CA GLY A 247 3.01 7.08 12.14
C GLY A 247 3.49 8.08 11.09
N TYR A 248 3.75 7.64 9.85
CA TYR A 248 4.36 8.48 8.84
C TYR A 248 3.34 9.09 7.88
N LYS A 249 3.71 10.25 7.33
CA LYS A 249 3.01 10.93 6.25
C LYS A 249 3.73 10.68 4.93
N PHE A 250 2.97 10.68 3.87
CA PHE A 250 3.46 10.34 2.53
C PHE A 250 3.03 11.38 1.51
N LEU A 251 3.90 11.58 0.54
CA LEU A 251 3.65 12.42 -0.61
C LEU A 251 3.57 11.55 -1.87
N ILE A 252 2.47 11.65 -2.60
CA ILE A 252 2.32 11.07 -3.93
C ILE A 252 2.77 12.12 -4.94
N VAL A 253 3.79 11.80 -5.72
CA VAL A 253 4.33 12.70 -6.74
C VAL A 253 4.06 12.12 -8.12
N GLY A 254 3.31 12.86 -8.93
CA GLY A 254 3.05 12.52 -10.33
C GLY A 254 4.03 13.22 -11.27
N HIS A 255 4.53 12.48 -12.26
CA HIS A 255 5.44 12.98 -13.30
C HIS A 255 4.93 12.67 -14.70
N THR A 256 5.32 13.49 -15.66
CA THR A 256 5.12 13.26 -17.09
C THR A 256 6.47 13.16 -17.82
N ASP A 257 6.45 12.74 -19.05
CA ASP A 257 7.51 13.06 -19.99
C ASP A 257 7.38 14.53 -20.47
N ALA A 258 8.29 15.01 -21.31
CA ALA A 258 8.32 16.39 -21.81
C ALA A 258 7.51 16.60 -23.09
N LYS A 259 6.63 15.65 -23.45
CA LYS A 259 5.71 15.84 -24.58
C LYS A 259 4.55 16.74 -24.18
N GLY A 260 4.28 17.77 -25.01
CA GLY A 260 3.23 18.75 -24.76
C GLY A 260 3.74 20.05 -24.15
N THR A 261 2.83 20.83 -23.56
CA THR A 261 3.23 22.07 -22.86
C THR A 261 3.48 21.78 -21.38
N ARG A 262 4.36 22.54 -20.76
CA ARG A 262 4.69 22.39 -19.34
C ARG A 262 3.47 22.58 -18.45
N GLU A 263 2.61 23.57 -18.77
CA GLU A 263 1.36 23.83 -18.05
C GLU A 263 0.41 22.62 -18.12
N TYR A 264 0.29 22.04 -19.30
CA TYR A 264 -0.50 20.84 -19.51
C TYR A 264 0.05 19.67 -18.69
N ASN A 265 1.35 19.43 -18.77
CA ASN A 265 2.04 18.35 -18.05
C ASN A 265 1.93 18.52 -16.54
N LEU A 266 2.06 19.74 -16.02
CA LEU A 266 1.87 20.02 -14.61
C LEU A 266 0.44 19.72 -14.15
N LYS A 267 -0.57 20.16 -14.91
CA LYS A 267 -1.98 19.89 -14.61
C LYS A 267 -2.31 18.40 -14.68
N LEU A 268 -1.85 17.70 -15.71
CA LEU A 268 -2.10 16.27 -15.90
C LEU A 268 -1.46 15.43 -14.79
N SER A 269 -0.22 15.73 -14.41
CA SER A 269 0.48 15.04 -13.33
C SER A 269 -0.19 15.27 -11.97
N GLN A 270 -0.70 16.48 -11.70
CA GLN A 270 -1.49 16.76 -10.50
C GLN A 270 -2.77 15.92 -10.47
N GLN A 271 -3.52 15.90 -11.56
CA GLN A 271 -4.75 15.10 -11.64
C GLN A 271 -4.49 13.59 -11.43
N ARG A 272 -3.35 13.08 -11.93
CA ARG A 272 -2.94 11.68 -11.73
C ARG A 272 -2.55 11.38 -10.29
N ALA A 273 -1.79 12.27 -9.67
CA ALA A 273 -1.44 12.15 -8.25
C ALA A 273 -2.70 12.20 -7.35
N ASP A 274 -3.63 13.11 -7.64
CA ASP A 274 -4.91 13.22 -6.94
C ASP A 274 -5.77 11.96 -7.11
N ALA A 275 -5.81 11.37 -8.30
CA ALA A 275 -6.56 10.14 -8.56
C ALA A 275 -6.05 8.94 -7.74
N ILE A 276 -4.73 8.84 -7.55
CA ILE A 276 -4.13 7.80 -6.69
C ILE A 276 -4.42 8.09 -5.22
N ARG A 277 -4.26 9.35 -4.78
CA ARG A 277 -4.62 9.78 -3.42
C ARG A 277 -6.08 9.44 -3.11
N ASP A 278 -6.99 9.80 -4.00
CA ASP A 278 -8.42 9.50 -3.87
C ASP A 278 -8.69 7.99 -3.79
N ALA A 279 -7.99 7.19 -4.59
CA ALA A 279 -8.10 5.74 -4.54
C ALA A 279 -7.57 5.16 -3.21
N LEU A 280 -6.53 5.72 -2.61
CA LEU A 280 -6.00 5.27 -1.32
C LEU A 280 -6.91 5.66 -0.15
N ILE A 281 -7.52 6.83 -0.19
CA ILE A 281 -8.39 7.33 0.88
C ILE A 281 -9.76 6.64 0.83
N ASN A 282 -10.45 6.71 -0.29
CA ASN A 282 -11.87 6.32 -0.35
C ASN A 282 -12.09 4.80 -0.30
N PRO A 283 -11.61 3.98 -1.25
CA PRO A 283 -11.85 2.54 -1.19
C PRO A 283 -10.99 1.80 -0.16
N PHE A 284 -9.77 2.29 0.14
CA PHE A 284 -8.85 1.60 1.04
C PHE A 284 -8.80 2.16 2.46
N GLY A 285 -9.41 3.32 2.70
CA GLY A 285 -9.57 3.88 4.04
C GLY A 285 -8.27 4.41 4.67
N ILE A 286 -7.25 4.74 3.87
CA ILE A 286 -6.05 5.40 4.40
C ILE A 286 -6.44 6.80 4.88
N PRO A 287 -6.10 7.20 6.13
CA PRO A 287 -6.44 8.52 6.65
C PRO A 287 -5.93 9.66 5.74
N GLU A 288 -6.81 10.59 5.44
CA GLU A 288 -6.48 11.73 4.56
C GLU A 288 -5.28 12.55 5.07
N SER A 289 -5.15 12.68 6.39
CA SER A 289 -4.06 13.39 7.06
C SER A 289 -2.68 12.77 6.82
N ARG A 290 -2.63 11.52 6.34
CA ARG A 290 -1.38 10.81 6.06
C ARG A 290 -0.90 10.94 4.63
N ILE A 291 -1.72 11.44 3.70
CA ILE A 291 -1.37 11.44 2.28
C ILE A 291 -1.59 12.80 1.66
N GLU A 292 -0.53 13.36 1.13
CA GLU A 292 -0.54 14.52 0.26
C GLU A 292 -0.30 14.10 -1.20
N ALA A 293 -0.70 14.93 -2.17
CA ALA A 293 -0.46 14.68 -3.59
C ALA A 293 0.03 15.95 -4.29
N VAL A 294 1.01 15.79 -5.17
CA VAL A 294 1.53 16.87 -6.01
C VAL A 294 1.87 16.37 -7.40
N GLY A 295 1.56 17.15 -8.42
CA GLY A 295 2.05 16.96 -9.78
C GLY A 295 3.24 17.86 -10.02
N LEU A 296 4.32 17.29 -10.53
CA LEU A 296 5.51 18.04 -10.91
C LEU A 296 5.70 18.09 -12.44
N GLY A 297 4.78 17.50 -13.22
CA GLY A 297 4.90 17.47 -14.67
C GLY A 297 6.25 16.92 -15.13
N GLU A 298 6.91 17.68 -15.98
CA GLU A 298 8.25 17.40 -16.48
C GLU A 298 9.37 18.09 -15.67
N GLU A 299 9.05 18.73 -14.53
CA GLU A 299 10.01 19.53 -13.75
C GLU A 299 11.11 18.68 -13.10
N GLN A 300 10.90 17.36 -12.96
CA GLN A 300 11.87 16.42 -12.42
C GLN A 300 11.88 15.14 -13.29
N LEU A 301 12.53 15.20 -14.43
CA LEU A 301 12.69 14.05 -15.31
C LEU A 301 13.63 13.01 -14.66
N LEU A 302 13.27 11.73 -14.71
CA LEU A 302 14.14 10.63 -14.32
C LEU A 302 15.32 10.49 -15.30
N ASN A 303 15.02 10.63 -16.59
CA ASN A 303 15.99 10.60 -17.68
C ASN A 303 15.95 11.92 -18.45
N SER A 304 16.77 12.88 -18.03
CA SER A 304 16.87 14.18 -18.69
C SER A 304 17.55 14.12 -20.06
N ALA A 305 18.37 13.07 -20.32
CA ALA A 305 18.99 12.86 -21.62
C ALA A 305 17.97 12.38 -22.67
N LYS A 306 16.85 11.78 -22.25
CA LYS A 306 15.73 11.38 -23.09
C LYS A 306 14.41 11.91 -22.50
N PRO A 307 14.12 13.21 -22.67
CA PRO A 307 12.96 13.85 -22.00
C PRO A 307 11.61 13.19 -22.31
N ASP A 308 11.47 12.61 -23.50
CA ASP A 308 10.25 11.94 -23.97
C ASP A 308 10.17 10.46 -23.60
N ALA A 309 11.12 9.95 -22.82
CA ALA A 309 11.17 8.54 -22.46
C ALA A 309 10.00 8.14 -21.53
N ALA A 310 9.52 6.91 -21.73
CA ALA A 310 8.37 6.37 -20.97
C ALA A 310 8.63 6.30 -19.46
N GLU A 311 9.87 6.12 -19.05
CA GLU A 311 10.29 6.06 -17.65
C GLU A 311 10.10 7.39 -16.90
N ASN A 312 10.00 8.50 -17.62
CA ASN A 312 9.66 9.80 -17.04
C ASN A 312 8.20 9.85 -16.57
N ARG A 313 7.30 9.06 -17.20
CA ARG A 313 5.89 8.94 -16.79
C ARG A 313 5.77 7.97 -15.63
N ARG A 314 5.91 8.48 -14.42
CA ARG A 314 5.94 7.69 -13.20
C ARG A 314 5.16 8.32 -12.06
N VAL A 315 4.91 7.53 -11.05
CA VAL A 315 4.42 7.99 -9.74
C VAL A 315 5.41 7.56 -8.68
N GLN A 316 5.74 8.47 -7.78
CA GLN A 316 6.56 8.19 -6.60
C GLN A 316 5.71 8.31 -5.34
N LEU A 317 5.91 7.38 -4.42
CA LEU A 317 5.44 7.46 -3.05
C LEU A 317 6.64 7.78 -2.17
N ILE A 318 6.62 8.91 -1.48
CA ILE A 318 7.74 9.44 -0.72
C ILE A 318 7.33 9.58 0.75
N ASN A 319 8.12 9.05 1.65
CA ASN A 319 7.95 9.24 3.09
C ASN A 319 8.46 10.64 3.48
N ILE A 320 7.57 11.49 3.99
CA ILE A 320 7.87 12.87 4.40
C ILE A 320 7.97 13.06 5.92
N GLY A 321 8.07 11.94 6.66
CA GLY A 321 8.25 11.95 8.11
C GLY A 321 6.94 11.81 8.89
N LYS A 322 7.02 12.01 10.20
CA LYS A 322 5.89 11.94 11.15
C LYS A 322 5.20 13.28 11.34
#